data_aa5f9c76ffcffd916c4c64840793164f
#
_entry.id   aa5f9c76ffcffd916c4c64840793164f
#
_cell.length_a   1.000
_cell.length_b   1.000
_cell.length_c   1.000
_cell.angle_alpha   90.00
_cell.angle_beta   90.00
_cell.angle_gamma   90.00
#
_symmetry.space_group_name_H-M   'P 1'
#
loop_
_entity.id
_entity.type
_entity.pdbx_description
1 polymer ?
#
loop_
_entity_poly.entity_id
_entity_poly.type
_entity_poly.pdbx_seq_one_letter_code
_entity_poly.pdbx_strand_id
1 'polypeptide(L)'
;MGVIFVVAEAAKLGFTNGDPDWCNLGQGQPEVGPIAGAPERISAIQLASGDHAYGPVVGSLAMRTAVADHYNRLYRSGTSSQYSADNVAIAAGGRLALSRLLASLGSIRVGYQTPDYTAYEDMLGYHAHRITPVLVPTTDKDGFKVSVERFAQVVFEHRLGAYLVSNPCNPTGQLLEEAELGDYLSVARANRCTLLLDEFYSHFIYDPDGSPGARPVSAASIVEDVDRDPVLIVDGLTKNFRYPGWRVGWIVGPRDIVEEVGRAASAIDGGPPTATQRAAIEVLAPQRADQETCALREVFARKRRIMVDNLSALGVRIPHPPRGTFYVWGDVSALPPPFNDAETFFRTALQGRVMVVPGRFFDINPTSDRPPNSEYRNWVRFSFGPPEDNVRLGLARLAEMISGSR
;
A
#
# COMPACT_ATOMS: atom_id res chain seq x y z
N MET A 1 -3.64 11.73 -9.86
CA MET A 1 -2.66 11.24 -8.85
C MET A 1 -2.64 12.14 -7.61
N GLY A 2 -3.39 11.77 -6.56
CA GLY A 2 -3.73 12.64 -5.44
C GLY A 2 -2.57 13.24 -4.65
N VAL A 3 -1.58 12.44 -4.25
CA VAL A 3 -0.45 12.95 -3.45
C VAL A 3 0.42 13.94 -4.24
N ILE A 4 0.61 13.68 -5.53
CA ILE A 4 1.39 14.60 -6.40
C ILE A 4 0.67 15.92 -6.56
N PHE A 5 -0.66 15.91 -6.73
CA PHE A 5 -1.47 17.12 -6.78
C PHE A 5 -1.36 17.92 -5.48
N VAL A 6 -1.51 17.26 -4.32
CA VAL A 6 -1.39 17.91 -3.00
C VAL A 6 -0.03 18.58 -2.82
N VAL A 7 1.06 17.88 -3.19
CA VAL A 7 2.42 18.44 -3.13
C VAL A 7 2.58 19.64 -4.08
N ALA A 8 2.03 19.56 -5.28
CA ALA A 8 2.08 20.66 -6.24
C ALA A 8 1.32 21.92 -5.75
N GLU A 9 0.14 21.71 -5.14
CA GLU A 9 -0.63 22.84 -4.54
C GLU A 9 0.11 23.42 -3.33
N ALA A 10 0.69 22.59 -2.47
CA ALA A 10 1.49 23.06 -1.33
C ALA A 10 2.74 23.85 -1.79
N ALA A 11 3.40 23.41 -2.87
CA ALA A 11 4.57 24.10 -3.42
C ALA A 11 4.24 25.54 -3.89
N LYS A 12 3.02 25.79 -4.39
CA LYS A 12 2.55 27.15 -4.73
C LYS A 12 2.46 28.06 -3.52
N LEU A 13 2.36 27.48 -2.32
CA LEU A 13 2.32 28.18 -1.03
C LEU A 13 3.67 28.17 -0.30
N GLY A 14 4.73 27.76 -0.99
CA GLY A 14 6.10 27.79 -0.46
C GLY A 14 6.57 26.47 0.19
N PHE A 15 5.82 25.39 0.08
CA PHE A 15 6.28 24.10 0.59
C PHE A 15 7.53 23.60 -0.15
N THR A 16 8.52 23.20 0.63
CA THR A 16 9.68 22.44 0.15
C THR A 16 9.80 21.15 0.95
N ASN A 17 10.36 20.11 0.32
CA ASN A 17 10.48 18.81 0.98
C ASN A 17 11.44 18.90 2.19
N GLY A 18 10.98 18.46 3.35
CA GLY A 18 11.74 18.56 4.61
C GLY A 18 11.55 19.87 5.38
N ASP A 19 10.70 20.76 4.92
CA ASP A 19 10.38 22.00 5.64
C ASP A 19 9.67 21.68 6.97
N PRO A 20 10.27 22.03 8.13
CA PRO A 20 9.72 21.74 9.44
C PRO A 20 8.44 22.51 9.75
N ASP A 21 8.19 23.63 9.04
CA ASP A 21 6.99 24.44 9.21
C ASP A 21 5.75 23.80 8.56
N TRP A 22 5.90 22.74 7.80
CA TRP A 22 4.81 22.04 7.15
C TRP A 22 4.50 20.70 7.80
N CYS A 23 3.22 20.44 8.00
CA CYS A 23 2.71 19.16 8.51
C CYS A 23 2.17 18.33 7.35
N ASN A 24 2.97 17.36 6.87
CA ASN A 24 2.58 16.57 5.71
C ASN A 24 1.75 15.34 6.11
N LEU A 25 0.51 15.58 6.58
CA LEU A 25 -0.47 14.51 6.87
C LEU A 25 -1.10 13.94 5.59
N GLY A 26 -0.60 14.27 4.41
CA GLY A 26 -0.98 13.70 3.12
C GLY A 26 0.03 12.71 2.55
N GLN A 27 1.22 12.61 3.16
CA GLN A 27 2.30 11.81 2.58
C GLN A 27 1.99 10.31 2.54
N GLY A 28 2.50 9.66 1.49
CA GLY A 28 2.37 8.23 1.29
C GLY A 28 3.61 7.44 1.71
N GLN A 29 4.42 7.93 2.64
CA GLN A 29 5.58 7.23 3.18
C GLN A 29 5.61 7.31 4.71
N PRO A 30 6.11 6.27 5.40
CA PRO A 30 6.38 6.36 6.83
C PRO A 30 7.62 7.21 7.08
N GLU A 31 7.80 7.70 8.31
CA GLU A 31 9.05 8.30 8.73
C GLU A 31 10.25 7.38 8.47
N VAL A 32 11.31 7.92 7.89
CA VAL A 32 12.48 7.15 7.45
C VAL A 32 13.64 7.19 8.43
N GLY A 33 13.56 8.08 9.43
CA GLY A 33 14.54 8.24 10.49
C GLY A 33 14.51 7.09 11.53
N PRO A 34 15.33 7.19 12.58
CA PRO A 34 15.28 6.28 13.72
C PRO A 34 13.89 6.30 14.38
N ILE A 35 13.39 5.14 14.79
CA ILE A 35 12.23 5.01 15.69
C ILE A 35 12.61 4.14 16.88
N ALA A 36 11.91 4.32 17.99
CA ALA A 36 12.19 3.59 19.22
C ALA A 36 12.11 2.07 19.00
N GLY A 37 13.12 1.35 19.43
CA GLY A 37 13.19 -0.11 19.32
C GLY A 37 13.63 -0.67 17.96
N ALA A 38 13.66 0.13 16.89
CA ALA A 38 14.10 -0.32 15.57
C ALA A 38 15.63 -0.49 15.51
N PRO A 39 16.14 -1.31 14.59
CA PRO A 39 17.59 -1.39 14.35
C PRO A 39 18.08 -0.07 13.75
N GLU A 40 19.38 0.19 13.92
CA GLU A 40 20.03 1.34 13.29
C GLU A 40 19.79 1.35 11.77
N ARG A 41 19.58 2.55 11.21
CA ARG A 41 19.42 2.69 9.77
C ARG A 41 20.73 2.38 9.06
N ILE A 42 20.64 1.62 7.97
CA ILE A 42 21.81 1.39 7.09
C ILE A 42 22.15 2.73 6.45
N SER A 43 23.32 3.24 6.76
CA SER A 43 23.81 4.56 6.36
C SER A 43 24.80 4.53 5.19
N ALA A 44 25.35 3.34 4.84
CA ALA A 44 26.30 3.17 3.77
C ALA A 44 26.05 1.89 2.99
N ILE A 45 26.22 1.95 1.67
CA ILE A 45 26.22 0.79 0.78
C ILE A 45 27.60 0.74 0.12
N GLN A 46 28.35 -0.34 0.42
CA GLN A 46 29.63 -0.56 -0.23
C GLN A 46 29.44 -1.17 -1.61
N LEU A 47 29.96 -0.54 -2.63
CA LEU A 47 29.94 -1.08 -3.99
C LEU A 47 31.03 -2.14 -4.15
N ALA A 48 30.69 -3.26 -4.78
CA ALA A 48 31.63 -4.24 -5.26
C ALA A 48 31.83 -4.09 -6.78
N SER A 49 32.93 -4.60 -7.31
CA SER A 49 33.25 -4.51 -8.75
C SER A 49 32.14 -5.08 -9.64
N GLY A 50 31.44 -6.11 -9.19
CA GLY A 50 30.31 -6.70 -9.93
C GLY A 50 29.06 -5.83 -9.98
N ASP A 51 28.93 -4.80 -9.14
CA ASP A 51 27.75 -3.90 -9.15
C ASP A 51 27.75 -2.92 -10.34
N HIS A 52 28.85 -2.82 -11.06
CA HIS A 52 28.97 -1.99 -12.25
C HIS A 52 28.46 -2.68 -13.51
N ALA A 53 28.21 -3.99 -13.46
CA ALA A 53 27.68 -4.77 -14.57
C ALA A 53 26.16 -4.91 -14.47
N TYR A 54 25.50 -5.23 -15.58
CA TYR A 54 24.10 -5.63 -15.57
C TYR A 54 23.90 -6.87 -14.72
N GLY A 55 22.92 -6.83 -13.82
CA GLY A 55 22.46 -7.99 -13.08
C GLY A 55 21.37 -8.77 -13.85
N PRO A 56 20.94 -9.91 -13.29
CA PRO A 56 19.79 -10.65 -13.83
C PRO A 56 18.51 -9.78 -13.82
N VAL A 57 17.74 -9.84 -14.90
CA VAL A 57 16.52 -9.04 -15.09
C VAL A 57 15.50 -9.24 -13.98
N VAL A 58 15.36 -10.47 -13.48
CA VAL A 58 14.47 -10.80 -12.35
C VAL A 58 15.08 -10.52 -10.97
N GLY A 59 16.29 -9.97 -10.93
CA GLY A 59 17.04 -9.73 -9.71
C GLY A 59 18.04 -10.84 -9.38
N SER A 60 19.01 -10.51 -8.51
CA SER A 60 20.08 -11.44 -8.11
C SER A 60 19.52 -12.67 -7.38
N LEU A 61 20.15 -13.82 -7.59
CA LEU A 61 19.75 -15.05 -6.91
C LEU A 61 19.73 -14.86 -5.38
N ALA A 62 20.76 -14.22 -4.83
CA ALA A 62 20.86 -13.98 -3.39
C ALA A 62 19.67 -13.15 -2.86
N MET A 63 19.27 -12.08 -3.57
CA MET A 63 18.12 -11.25 -3.14
C MET A 63 16.80 -12.01 -3.28
N ARG A 64 16.60 -12.76 -4.36
CA ARG A 64 15.41 -13.58 -4.56
C ARG A 64 15.28 -14.67 -3.50
N THR A 65 16.40 -15.32 -3.16
CA THR A 65 16.46 -16.30 -2.05
C THR A 65 16.12 -15.64 -0.71
N ALA A 66 16.69 -14.47 -0.41
CA ALA A 66 16.39 -13.76 0.84
C ALA A 66 14.91 -13.40 0.98
N VAL A 67 14.25 -13.02 -0.10
CA VAL A 67 12.78 -12.77 -0.10
C VAL A 67 12.02 -14.08 0.11
N ALA A 68 12.35 -15.16 -0.62
CA ALA A 68 11.69 -16.45 -0.45
C ALA A 68 11.80 -16.97 0.99
N ASP A 69 13.00 -16.91 1.56
CA ASP A 69 13.26 -17.33 2.95
C ASP A 69 12.49 -16.48 3.95
N HIS A 70 12.40 -15.16 3.71
CA HIS A 70 11.62 -14.24 4.55
C HIS A 70 10.13 -14.63 4.59
N TYR A 71 9.52 -14.89 3.42
CA TYR A 71 8.12 -15.32 3.32
C TYR A 71 7.90 -16.70 3.93
N ASN A 72 8.80 -17.66 3.66
CA ASN A 72 8.72 -19.01 4.23
C ASN A 72 8.79 -18.96 5.76
N ARG A 73 9.71 -18.19 6.31
CA ARG A 73 9.87 -18.03 7.76
C ARG A 73 8.66 -17.41 8.42
N LEU A 74 8.09 -16.34 7.84
CA LEU A 74 6.99 -15.61 8.47
C LEU A 74 5.63 -16.29 8.30
N TYR A 75 5.39 -16.87 7.14
CA TYR A 75 4.03 -17.27 6.76
C TYR A 75 3.88 -18.75 6.44
N ARG A 76 4.98 -19.47 6.21
CA ARG A 76 4.94 -20.85 5.74
C ARG A 76 5.70 -21.84 6.62
N SER A 77 5.95 -21.47 7.86
CA SER A 77 6.59 -22.38 8.82
C SER A 77 5.75 -23.65 9.02
N GLY A 78 6.35 -24.81 8.79
CA GLY A 78 5.67 -26.11 8.93
C GLY A 78 4.84 -26.55 7.71
N THR A 79 4.76 -25.75 6.64
CA THR A 79 4.13 -26.20 5.38
C THR A 79 5.14 -26.95 4.49
N SER A 80 4.67 -27.93 3.72
CA SER A 80 5.52 -28.69 2.79
C SER A 80 5.82 -27.92 1.50
N SER A 81 4.92 -27.03 1.06
CA SER A 81 5.12 -26.19 -0.12
C SER A 81 5.79 -24.89 0.30
N GLN A 82 7.00 -24.64 -0.17
CA GLN A 82 7.84 -23.48 0.18
C GLN A 82 8.20 -22.70 -1.08
N TYR A 83 8.27 -21.38 -0.96
CA TYR A 83 8.80 -20.53 -2.03
C TYR A 83 10.31 -20.76 -2.21
N SER A 84 10.75 -20.70 -3.45
CA SER A 84 12.15 -20.68 -3.85
C SER A 84 12.49 -19.34 -4.53
N ALA A 85 13.74 -19.13 -4.87
CA ALA A 85 14.15 -17.97 -5.66
C ALA A 85 13.41 -17.84 -6.99
N ASP A 86 12.92 -18.97 -7.55
CA ASP A 86 12.20 -18.96 -8.82
C ASP A 86 10.74 -18.50 -8.70
N ASN A 87 10.24 -18.41 -7.47
CA ASN A 87 8.95 -17.80 -7.14
C ASN A 87 9.03 -16.30 -6.91
N VAL A 88 10.20 -15.66 -7.10
CA VAL A 88 10.44 -14.26 -6.75
C VAL A 88 11.03 -13.49 -7.93
N ALA A 89 10.45 -12.33 -8.25
CA ALA A 89 11.05 -11.32 -9.12
C ALA A 89 11.24 -10.00 -8.38
N ILE A 90 12.45 -9.43 -8.46
CA ILE A 90 12.80 -8.13 -7.87
C ILE A 90 12.59 -7.02 -8.88
N ALA A 91 12.04 -5.88 -8.44
CA ALA A 91 11.83 -4.69 -9.25
C ALA A 91 12.36 -3.43 -8.55
N ALA A 92 12.58 -2.36 -9.31
CA ALA A 92 12.97 -1.07 -8.75
C ALA A 92 11.77 -0.34 -8.08
N GLY A 93 11.24 -0.98 -7.03
CA GLY A 93 10.13 -0.51 -6.20
C GLY A 93 8.76 -1.01 -6.67
N GLY A 94 7.74 -0.85 -5.81
CA GLY A 94 6.42 -1.44 -5.99
C GLY A 94 5.68 -1.00 -7.24
N ARG A 95 5.78 0.27 -7.65
CA ARG A 95 5.11 0.73 -8.87
C ARG A 95 5.62 -0.01 -10.10
N LEU A 96 6.93 -0.23 -10.18
CA LEU A 96 7.51 -0.98 -11.29
C LEU A 96 7.18 -2.46 -11.19
N ALA A 97 7.14 -3.04 -9.99
CA ALA A 97 6.67 -4.40 -9.78
C ALA A 97 5.23 -4.59 -10.30
N LEU A 98 4.31 -3.71 -9.89
CA LEU A 98 2.92 -3.71 -10.39
C LEU A 98 2.84 -3.49 -11.91
N SER A 99 3.63 -2.58 -12.47
CA SER A 99 3.65 -2.33 -13.92
C SER A 99 4.12 -3.55 -14.70
N ARG A 100 5.18 -4.24 -14.24
CA ARG A 100 5.66 -5.49 -14.84
C ARG A 100 4.60 -6.60 -14.75
N LEU A 101 3.94 -6.70 -13.59
CA LEU A 101 2.88 -7.67 -13.35
C LEU A 101 1.70 -7.44 -14.31
N LEU A 102 1.20 -6.21 -14.41
CA LEU A 102 0.11 -5.89 -15.36
C LEU A 102 0.53 -6.09 -16.82
N ALA A 103 1.79 -5.80 -17.17
CA ALA A 103 2.32 -6.03 -18.49
C ALA A 103 2.49 -7.51 -18.86
N SER A 104 2.66 -8.40 -17.86
CA SER A 104 2.75 -9.85 -18.09
C SER A 104 1.37 -10.51 -18.30
N LEU A 105 0.28 -9.83 -17.93
CA LEU A 105 -1.07 -10.35 -18.12
C LEU A 105 -1.48 -10.33 -19.59
N GLY A 106 -2.28 -11.32 -19.99
CA GLY A 106 -2.92 -11.38 -21.30
C GLY A 106 -4.09 -10.40 -21.47
N SER A 107 -4.88 -10.59 -22.52
CA SER A 107 -6.13 -9.85 -22.70
C SER A 107 -7.21 -10.40 -21.77
N ILE A 108 -7.36 -9.79 -20.58
CA ILE A 108 -8.26 -10.25 -19.51
C ILE A 108 -9.05 -9.09 -18.90
N ARG A 109 -10.08 -9.44 -18.14
CA ARG A 109 -10.77 -8.50 -17.26
C ARG A 109 -10.12 -8.52 -15.88
N VAL A 110 -9.79 -7.33 -15.37
CA VAL A 110 -9.18 -7.15 -14.05
C VAL A 110 -10.16 -6.39 -13.17
N GLY A 111 -10.66 -7.06 -12.13
CA GLY A 111 -11.44 -6.43 -11.09
C GLY A 111 -10.56 -5.54 -10.21
N TYR A 112 -11.11 -4.41 -9.78
CA TYR A 112 -10.47 -3.52 -8.81
C TYR A 112 -11.55 -2.85 -7.97
N GLN A 113 -11.25 -2.55 -6.71
CA GLN A 113 -12.19 -1.88 -5.82
C GLN A 113 -11.96 -0.37 -5.76
N THR A 114 -12.96 0.37 -5.27
CA THR A 114 -12.84 1.76 -4.81
C THR A 114 -13.47 1.89 -3.43
N PRO A 115 -12.89 2.71 -2.54
CA PRO A 115 -11.65 3.47 -2.71
C PRO A 115 -10.42 2.56 -2.62
N ASP A 116 -9.39 2.83 -3.42
CA ASP A 116 -8.11 2.11 -3.35
C ASP A 116 -6.94 3.02 -3.81
N TYR A 117 -5.74 2.43 -3.95
CA TYR A 117 -4.52 3.16 -4.22
C TYR A 117 -4.56 3.96 -5.53
N THR A 118 -4.36 5.26 -5.42
CA THR A 118 -4.54 6.23 -6.54
C THR A 118 -3.75 5.91 -7.80
N ALA A 119 -2.62 5.21 -7.70
CA ALA A 119 -1.80 4.89 -8.87
C ALA A 119 -2.38 3.77 -9.74
N TYR A 120 -3.34 2.99 -9.23
CA TYR A 120 -4.01 1.98 -10.05
C TYR A 120 -4.79 2.59 -11.21
N GLU A 121 -5.30 3.82 -11.06
CA GLU A 121 -5.98 4.54 -12.14
C GLU A 121 -5.08 4.63 -13.38
N ASP A 122 -3.89 5.19 -13.22
CA ASP A 122 -2.95 5.35 -14.32
C ASP A 122 -2.42 3.99 -14.80
N MET A 123 -2.12 3.06 -13.88
CA MET A 123 -1.58 1.75 -14.23
C MET A 123 -2.56 0.91 -15.05
N LEU A 124 -3.83 0.85 -14.64
CA LEU A 124 -4.86 0.14 -15.39
C LEU A 124 -5.19 0.87 -16.70
N GLY A 125 -5.24 2.21 -16.68
CA GLY A 125 -5.45 3.02 -17.88
C GLY A 125 -4.36 2.84 -18.93
N TYR A 126 -3.10 2.74 -18.52
CA TYR A 126 -1.95 2.47 -19.41
C TYR A 126 -2.07 1.14 -20.15
N HIS A 127 -2.71 0.15 -19.52
CA HIS A 127 -2.90 -1.18 -20.08
C HIS A 127 -4.30 -1.42 -20.67
N ALA A 128 -5.13 -0.37 -20.83
CA ALA A 128 -6.51 -0.46 -21.30
C ALA A 128 -6.68 -1.11 -22.69
N HIS A 129 -5.61 -1.16 -23.49
CA HIS A 129 -5.61 -1.87 -24.76
C HIS A 129 -5.60 -3.41 -24.63
N ARG A 130 -5.28 -3.93 -23.44
CA ARG A 130 -5.21 -5.37 -23.13
C ARG A 130 -6.06 -5.75 -21.93
N ILE A 131 -6.07 -4.89 -20.93
CA ILE A 131 -6.82 -5.10 -19.67
C ILE A 131 -8.14 -4.34 -19.75
N THR A 132 -9.25 -5.02 -19.50
CA THR A 132 -10.55 -4.39 -19.29
C THR A 132 -10.77 -4.22 -17.79
N PRO A 133 -10.66 -3.00 -17.23
CA PRO A 133 -10.93 -2.77 -15.82
C PRO A 133 -12.40 -3.00 -15.47
N VAL A 134 -12.67 -3.68 -14.35
CA VAL A 134 -14.02 -3.92 -13.83
C VAL A 134 -14.12 -3.37 -12.42
N LEU A 135 -14.91 -2.32 -12.24
CA LEU A 135 -15.08 -1.66 -10.95
C LEU A 135 -15.93 -2.49 -9.98
N VAL A 136 -15.44 -2.63 -8.75
CA VAL A 136 -16.19 -3.19 -7.61
C VAL A 136 -16.25 -2.10 -6.53
N PRO A 137 -17.29 -1.21 -6.56
CA PRO A 137 -17.37 -0.12 -5.61
C PRO A 137 -17.67 -0.64 -4.20
N THR A 138 -17.11 0.02 -3.21
CA THR A 138 -17.44 -0.17 -1.79
C THR A 138 -17.80 1.16 -1.14
N THR A 139 -18.54 1.09 -0.06
CA THR A 139 -19.07 2.25 0.67
C THR A 139 -18.84 2.11 2.17
N ASP A 140 -19.21 3.12 2.93
CA ASP A 140 -19.27 3.08 4.39
C ASP A 140 -20.12 1.89 4.90
N LYS A 141 -21.22 1.56 4.22
CA LYS A 141 -22.10 0.46 4.61
C LYS A 141 -21.43 -0.92 4.48
N ASP A 142 -20.49 -1.05 3.57
CA ASP A 142 -19.72 -2.28 3.33
C ASP A 142 -18.44 -2.32 4.19
N GLY A 143 -18.21 -1.31 5.02
CA GLY A 143 -16.96 -1.15 5.75
C GLY A 143 -15.76 -0.92 4.83
N PHE A 144 -15.98 -0.43 3.61
CA PHE A 144 -14.98 -0.29 2.54
C PHE A 144 -14.24 -1.59 2.20
N LYS A 145 -14.95 -2.72 2.32
CA LYS A 145 -14.45 -4.05 1.97
C LYS A 145 -15.43 -4.72 1.00
N VAL A 146 -14.91 -5.44 0.05
CA VAL A 146 -15.74 -6.31 -0.81
C VAL A 146 -15.98 -7.60 -0.03
N SER A 147 -17.24 -8.01 0.18
CA SER A 147 -17.53 -9.29 0.82
C SER A 147 -17.17 -10.46 -0.11
N VAL A 148 -16.97 -11.67 0.48
CA VAL A 148 -16.66 -12.87 -0.29
C VAL A 148 -17.75 -13.19 -1.30
N GLU A 149 -19.03 -13.02 -0.91
CA GLU A 149 -20.18 -13.24 -1.78
C GLU A 149 -20.17 -12.27 -2.96
N ARG A 150 -19.90 -10.97 -2.68
CA ARG A 150 -19.81 -9.95 -3.74
C ARG A 150 -18.62 -10.22 -4.65
N PHE A 151 -17.49 -10.62 -4.10
CA PHE A 151 -16.32 -11.02 -4.89
C PHE A 151 -16.66 -12.21 -5.80
N ALA A 152 -17.26 -13.27 -5.26
CA ALA A 152 -17.66 -14.44 -6.04
C ALA A 152 -18.64 -14.07 -7.17
N GLN A 153 -19.62 -13.22 -6.87
CA GLN A 153 -20.58 -12.73 -7.87
C GLN A 153 -19.86 -12.01 -9.01
N VAL A 154 -19.01 -11.04 -8.69
CA VAL A 154 -18.33 -10.21 -9.70
C VAL A 154 -17.35 -11.06 -10.54
N VAL A 155 -16.61 -11.96 -9.91
CA VAL A 155 -15.72 -12.89 -10.63
C VAL A 155 -16.48 -13.70 -11.65
N PHE A 156 -17.63 -14.26 -11.26
CA PHE A 156 -18.46 -15.08 -12.14
C PHE A 156 -19.13 -14.25 -13.24
N GLU A 157 -19.84 -13.20 -12.90
CA GLU A 157 -20.61 -12.36 -13.85
C GLU A 157 -19.72 -11.71 -14.92
N HIS A 158 -18.56 -11.20 -14.48
CA HIS A 158 -17.63 -10.51 -15.38
C HIS A 158 -16.55 -11.42 -15.93
N ARG A 159 -16.48 -12.69 -15.52
CA ARG A 159 -15.41 -13.61 -15.91
C ARG A 159 -14.04 -12.98 -15.70
N LEU A 160 -13.78 -12.54 -14.47
CA LEU A 160 -12.49 -11.90 -14.15
C LEU A 160 -11.35 -12.87 -14.32
N GLY A 161 -10.29 -12.47 -15.02
CA GLY A 161 -9.03 -13.19 -15.08
C GLY A 161 -8.10 -12.84 -13.92
N ALA A 162 -8.27 -11.64 -13.32
CA ALA A 162 -7.55 -11.24 -12.12
C ALA A 162 -8.35 -10.23 -11.28
N TYR A 163 -7.99 -10.13 -10.00
CA TYR A 163 -8.53 -9.14 -9.07
C TYR A 163 -7.40 -8.45 -8.32
N LEU A 164 -7.33 -7.12 -8.45
CA LEU A 164 -6.29 -6.27 -7.86
C LEU A 164 -6.82 -5.55 -6.62
N VAL A 165 -6.15 -5.69 -5.50
CA VAL A 165 -6.51 -5.03 -4.24
C VAL A 165 -5.28 -4.78 -3.37
N SER A 166 -5.24 -3.63 -2.69
CA SER A 166 -4.26 -3.38 -1.63
C SER A 166 -4.73 -3.98 -0.29
N ASN A 167 -3.87 -4.74 0.36
CA ASN A 167 -4.17 -5.35 1.67
C ASN A 167 -2.98 -5.25 2.64
N PRO A 168 -3.08 -4.47 3.73
CA PRO A 168 -4.18 -3.55 4.09
C PRO A 168 -4.42 -2.43 3.09
N CYS A 169 -5.67 -2.00 2.96
CA CYS A 169 -6.11 -1.07 1.92
C CYS A 169 -5.67 0.38 2.18
N ASN A 170 -5.07 1.00 1.20
CA ASN A 170 -4.86 2.44 1.12
C ASN A 170 -5.96 3.06 0.23
N PRO A 171 -6.91 3.86 0.75
CA PRO A 171 -6.73 4.79 1.87
C PRO A 171 -7.38 4.36 3.19
N THR A 172 -8.21 3.32 3.19
CA THR A 172 -9.17 3.06 4.26
C THR A 172 -8.56 2.43 5.51
N GLY A 173 -7.38 1.81 5.38
CA GLY A 173 -6.78 1.03 6.44
C GLY A 173 -7.54 -0.26 6.77
N GLN A 174 -8.49 -0.66 5.93
CA GLN A 174 -9.19 -1.93 6.14
C GLN A 174 -8.30 -3.11 5.77
N LEU A 175 -8.52 -4.22 6.46
CA LEU A 175 -7.72 -5.43 6.37
C LEU A 175 -8.60 -6.62 5.98
N LEU A 176 -8.23 -7.34 4.94
CA LEU A 176 -8.69 -8.70 4.71
C LEU A 176 -7.83 -9.62 5.59
N GLU A 177 -8.45 -10.25 6.56
CA GLU A 177 -7.76 -11.17 7.47
C GLU A 177 -7.54 -12.53 6.80
N GLU A 178 -6.73 -13.40 7.41
CA GLU A 178 -6.37 -14.70 6.80
C GLU A 178 -7.57 -15.57 6.42
N ALA A 179 -8.63 -15.57 7.24
CA ALA A 179 -9.85 -16.31 6.93
C ALA A 179 -10.52 -15.78 5.66
N GLU A 180 -10.69 -14.46 5.55
CA GLU A 180 -11.27 -13.79 4.38
C GLU A 180 -10.40 -14.02 3.13
N LEU A 181 -9.08 -13.94 3.27
CA LEU A 181 -8.14 -14.25 2.18
C LEU A 181 -8.26 -15.71 1.72
N GLY A 182 -8.46 -16.66 2.64
CA GLY A 182 -8.71 -18.07 2.33
C GLY A 182 -10.00 -18.27 1.53
N ASP A 183 -11.06 -17.58 1.90
CA ASP A 183 -12.32 -17.61 1.16
C ASP A 183 -12.17 -16.98 -0.24
N TYR A 184 -11.45 -15.86 -0.36
CA TYR A 184 -11.11 -15.25 -1.65
C TYR A 184 -10.31 -16.21 -2.52
N LEU A 185 -9.32 -16.91 -1.97
CA LEU A 185 -8.52 -17.88 -2.71
C LEU A 185 -9.39 -19.05 -3.20
N SER A 186 -10.33 -19.51 -2.39
CA SER A 186 -11.26 -20.59 -2.77
C SER A 186 -12.12 -20.18 -3.98
N VAL A 187 -12.66 -18.97 -3.98
CA VAL A 187 -13.38 -18.39 -5.13
C VAL A 187 -12.48 -18.24 -6.35
N ALA A 188 -11.26 -17.73 -6.15
CA ALA A 188 -10.28 -17.51 -7.22
C ALA A 188 -9.90 -18.82 -7.92
N ARG A 189 -9.59 -19.88 -7.14
CA ARG A 189 -9.32 -21.24 -7.67
C ARG A 189 -10.47 -21.79 -8.51
N ALA A 190 -11.70 -21.70 -7.97
CA ALA A 190 -12.89 -22.23 -8.64
C ALA A 190 -13.18 -21.55 -9.98
N ASN A 191 -12.78 -20.29 -10.14
CA ASN A 191 -13.10 -19.47 -11.31
C ASN A 191 -11.88 -19.14 -12.19
N ARG A 192 -10.71 -19.66 -11.91
CA ARG A 192 -9.45 -19.35 -12.63
C ARG A 192 -9.15 -17.83 -12.64
N CYS A 193 -9.43 -17.17 -11.52
CA CYS A 193 -9.14 -15.76 -11.29
C CYS A 193 -7.85 -15.64 -10.45
N THR A 194 -6.92 -14.79 -10.84
CA THR A 194 -5.69 -14.57 -10.09
C THR A 194 -5.87 -13.42 -9.10
N LEU A 195 -5.52 -13.63 -7.83
CA LEU A 195 -5.45 -12.56 -6.83
C LEU A 195 -4.13 -11.79 -6.97
N LEU A 196 -4.21 -10.50 -7.21
CA LEU A 196 -3.09 -9.57 -7.27
C LEU A 196 -3.11 -8.73 -5.99
N LEU A 197 -2.30 -9.09 -5.01
CA LEU A 197 -2.32 -8.49 -3.67
C LEU A 197 -1.14 -7.53 -3.51
N ASP A 198 -1.46 -6.25 -3.36
CA ASP A 198 -0.51 -5.20 -3.00
C ASP A 198 -0.39 -5.16 -1.47
N GLU A 199 0.67 -5.77 -0.94
CA GLU A 199 0.86 -5.98 0.50
C GLU A 199 1.91 -5.02 1.12
N PHE A 200 2.13 -3.86 0.52
CA PHE A 200 3.11 -2.89 1.01
C PHE A 200 2.90 -2.42 2.45
N TYR A 201 1.73 -2.70 3.04
CA TYR A 201 1.40 -2.35 4.42
C TYR A 201 1.23 -3.56 5.33
N SER A 202 1.64 -4.75 4.91
CA SER A 202 1.43 -6.03 5.60
C SER A 202 2.00 -6.08 7.04
N HIS A 203 2.97 -5.21 7.37
CA HIS A 203 3.54 -5.10 8.71
C HIS A 203 2.84 -4.06 9.60
N PHE A 204 2.02 -3.18 9.03
CA PHE A 204 1.24 -2.17 9.77
C PHE A 204 -0.12 -2.75 10.14
N ILE A 205 -0.16 -3.61 11.13
CA ILE A 205 -1.38 -4.31 11.56
C ILE A 205 -1.74 -3.88 12.98
N TYR A 206 -3.03 -3.64 13.19
CA TYR A 206 -3.60 -3.26 14.48
C TYR A 206 -4.74 -4.18 14.84
N ASP A 207 -4.82 -4.58 16.12
CA ASP A 207 -5.94 -5.32 16.65
C ASP A 207 -7.22 -4.45 16.71
N PRO A 208 -8.41 -5.02 16.89
CA PRO A 208 -9.66 -4.26 16.90
C PRO A 208 -9.68 -3.11 17.90
N ASP A 209 -9.01 -3.25 19.04
CA ASP A 209 -8.87 -2.21 20.07
C ASP A 209 -7.82 -1.14 19.72
N GLY A 210 -7.10 -1.31 18.60
CA GLY A 210 -6.06 -0.41 18.12
C GLY A 210 -4.69 -0.63 18.75
N SER A 211 -4.51 -1.70 19.51
CA SER A 211 -3.19 -2.15 19.97
C SER A 211 -2.34 -2.70 18.80
N PRO A 212 -1.02 -2.86 19.00
CA PRO A 212 -0.18 -3.48 17.97
C PRO A 212 -0.66 -4.89 17.64
N GLY A 213 -0.91 -5.18 16.37
CA GLY A 213 -1.29 -6.52 15.92
C GLY A 213 -0.20 -7.55 16.22
N ALA A 214 -0.60 -8.79 16.47
CA ALA A 214 0.33 -9.84 16.92
C ALA A 214 1.40 -10.18 15.88
N ARG A 215 1.05 -10.13 14.57
CA ARG A 215 1.95 -10.48 13.46
C ARG A 215 1.59 -9.74 12.16
N PRO A 216 2.51 -9.66 11.18
CA PRO A 216 2.18 -9.27 9.83
C PRO A 216 1.14 -10.20 9.19
N VAL A 217 0.33 -9.67 8.27
CA VAL A 217 -0.68 -10.43 7.52
C VAL A 217 -0.31 -10.47 6.05
N SER A 218 -0.31 -11.66 5.45
CA SER A 218 -0.04 -11.87 4.03
C SER A 218 -0.83 -13.06 3.50
N ALA A 219 -1.25 -12.98 2.25
CA ALA A 219 -1.83 -14.11 1.54
C ALA A 219 -0.87 -15.30 1.38
N ALA A 220 0.42 -15.11 1.60
CA ALA A 220 1.37 -16.21 1.62
C ALA A 220 1.02 -17.28 2.68
N SER A 221 0.29 -16.90 3.75
CA SER A 221 -0.12 -17.83 4.82
C SER A 221 -1.21 -18.80 4.38
N ILE A 222 -2.06 -18.38 3.42
CA ILE A 222 -3.23 -19.18 2.97
C ILE A 222 -2.96 -19.96 1.68
N VAL A 223 -1.83 -19.76 1.02
CA VAL A 223 -1.40 -20.51 -0.16
C VAL A 223 -1.10 -21.95 0.25
N GLU A 224 -1.70 -22.95 -0.41
CA GLU A 224 -1.42 -24.36 -0.16
C GLU A 224 -0.26 -24.87 -1.03
N ASP A 225 -0.27 -24.52 -2.31
CA ASP A 225 0.78 -24.87 -3.28
C ASP A 225 1.29 -23.58 -3.95
N VAL A 226 2.57 -23.25 -3.71
CA VAL A 226 3.20 -22.01 -4.20
C VAL A 226 3.26 -21.87 -5.72
N ASP A 227 3.12 -22.97 -6.45
CA ASP A 227 3.19 -23.00 -7.91
C ASP A 227 1.82 -23.19 -8.59
N ARG A 228 0.77 -23.50 -7.82
CA ARG A 228 -0.57 -23.78 -8.37
C ARG A 228 -1.63 -22.77 -7.95
N ASP A 229 -1.46 -22.20 -6.77
CA ASP A 229 -2.45 -21.25 -6.27
C ASP A 229 -2.33 -19.92 -7.01
N PRO A 230 -3.47 -19.38 -7.48
CA PRO A 230 -3.47 -18.18 -8.31
C PRO A 230 -3.31 -16.91 -7.44
N VAL A 231 -2.20 -16.79 -6.72
CA VAL A 231 -1.88 -15.68 -5.82
C VAL A 231 -0.56 -15.04 -6.22
N LEU A 232 -0.59 -13.74 -6.46
CA LEU A 232 0.59 -12.92 -6.69
C LEU A 232 0.63 -11.81 -5.66
N ILE A 233 1.72 -11.76 -4.90
CA ILE A 233 1.95 -10.78 -3.84
C ILE A 233 2.97 -9.77 -4.35
N VAL A 234 2.66 -8.48 -4.20
CA VAL A 234 3.58 -7.38 -4.50
C VAL A 234 3.89 -6.64 -3.20
N ASP A 235 5.17 -6.57 -2.84
CA ASP A 235 5.63 -5.91 -1.63
C ASP A 235 7.06 -5.35 -1.82
N GLY A 236 7.69 -4.84 -0.77
CA GLY A 236 9.04 -4.32 -0.83
C GLY A 236 9.49 -3.53 0.40
N LEU A 237 10.66 -2.95 0.31
CA LEU A 237 11.27 -2.21 1.41
C LEU A 237 10.62 -0.84 1.66
N THR A 238 9.73 -0.39 0.77
CA THR A 238 9.19 0.99 0.75
C THR A 238 8.46 1.37 2.02
N LYS A 239 7.57 0.51 2.53
CA LYS A 239 6.72 0.79 3.70
C LYS A 239 7.13 -0.06 4.88
N ASN A 240 7.06 -1.38 4.74
CA ASN A 240 7.29 -2.35 5.81
C ASN A 240 8.67 -2.23 6.48
N PHE A 241 9.68 -1.74 5.74
CA PHE A 241 11.04 -1.55 6.24
C PHE A 241 11.49 -0.08 6.23
N ARG A 242 10.63 0.84 5.82
CA ARG A 242 10.87 2.29 5.82
C ARG A 242 12.08 2.76 5.00
N TYR A 243 12.34 2.10 3.82
CA TYR A 243 13.36 2.50 2.85
C TYR A 243 12.75 2.88 1.48
N PRO A 244 11.85 3.89 1.40
CA PRO A 244 11.18 4.23 0.15
C PRO A 244 12.14 4.70 -0.95
N GLY A 245 13.22 5.38 -0.60
CA GLY A 245 14.23 5.90 -1.53
C GLY A 245 15.11 4.83 -2.17
N TRP A 246 15.19 3.63 -1.59
CA TRP A 246 16.04 2.56 -2.13
C TRP A 246 15.47 1.89 -3.37
N ARG A 247 14.18 2.09 -3.61
CA ARG A 247 13.49 1.54 -4.77
C ARG A 247 13.70 0.03 -4.90
N VAL A 248 13.41 -0.75 -3.87
CA VAL A 248 13.41 -2.22 -3.88
C VAL A 248 12.01 -2.73 -3.57
N GLY A 249 11.46 -3.48 -4.51
CA GLY A 249 10.20 -4.19 -4.39
C GLY A 249 10.32 -5.57 -5.02
N TRP A 250 9.33 -6.41 -4.81
CA TRP A 250 9.31 -7.77 -5.34
C TRP A 250 7.90 -8.23 -5.66
N ILE A 251 7.82 -9.28 -6.47
CA ILE A 251 6.64 -10.06 -6.75
C ILE A 251 6.94 -11.48 -6.27
N VAL A 252 6.00 -12.09 -5.54
CA VAL A 252 6.07 -13.48 -5.08
C VAL A 252 4.85 -14.22 -5.59
N GLY A 253 5.05 -15.40 -6.19
CA GLY A 253 3.96 -16.23 -6.71
C GLY A 253 4.42 -17.43 -7.53
N PRO A 254 3.53 -18.05 -8.31
CA PRO A 254 3.85 -19.21 -9.16
C PRO A 254 4.99 -18.94 -10.13
N ARG A 255 5.89 -19.92 -10.28
CA ARG A 255 7.11 -19.80 -11.11
C ARG A 255 6.84 -19.42 -12.54
N ASP A 256 5.83 -20.00 -13.16
CA ASP A 256 5.45 -19.72 -14.55
C ASP A 256 5.05 -18.25 -14.73
N ILE A 257 4.33 -17.66 -13.79
CA ILE A 257 3.95 -16.24 -13.85
C ILE A 257 5.15 -15.34 -13.55
N VAL A 258 6.01 -15.73 -12.59
CA VAL A 258 7.25 -14.99 -12.30
C VAL A 258 8.18 -14.97 -13.52
N GLU A 259 8.22 -16.04 -14.31
CA GLU A 259 8.96 -16.08 -15.58
C GLU A 259 8.38 -15.08 -16.60
N GLU A 260 7.06 -14.99 -16.74
CA GLU A 260 6.41 -13.99 -17.61
C GLU A 260 6.67 -12.56 -17.14
N VAL A 261 6.66 -12.32 -15.82
CA VAL A 261 7.07 -11.03 -15.25
C VAL A 261 8.53 -10.70 -15.60
N GLY A 262 9.41 -11.70 -15.62
CA GLY A 262 10.80 -11.55 -16.06
C GLY A 262 10.91 -11.15 -17.54
N ARG A 263 10.07 -11.73 -18.42
CA ARG A 263 10.00 -11.34 -19.83
C ARG A 263 9.51 -9.89 -19.98
N ALA A 264 8.47 -9.51 -19.26
CA ALA A 264 7.99 -8.12 -19.23
C ALA A 264 9.08 -7.16 -18.73
N ALA A 265 9.81 -7.53 -17.67
CA ALA A 265 10.91 -6.74 -17.12
C ALA A 265 12.03 -6.50 -18.14
N SER A 266 12.38 -7.51 -18.92
CA SER A 266 13.40 -7.37 -19.99
C SER A 266 13.02 -6.30 -21.01
N ALA A 267 11.73 -6.17 -21.31
CA ALA A 267 11.24 -5.18 -22.27
C ALA A 267 11.05 -3.79 -21.68
N ILE A 268 10.74 -3.69 -20.37
CA ILE A 268 10.34 -2.44 -19.71
C ILE A 268 11.55 -1.66 -19.19
N ASP A 269 12.45 -2.33 -18.42
CA ASP A 269 13.47 -1.64 -17.63
C ASP A 269 14.80 -2.39 -17.46
N GLY A 270 14.92 -3.61 -17.94
CA GLY A 270 16.16 -4.37 -17.95
C GLY A 270 16.67 -4.89 -16.59
N GLY A 271 15.92 -4.69 -15.51
CA GLY A 271 16.23 -5.25 -14.19
C GLY A 271 16.52 -4.23 -13.08
N PRO A 272 16.54 -4.68 -11.82
CA PRO A 272 16.74 -3.81 -10.66
C PRO A 272 18.23 -3.49 -10.41
N PRO A 273 18.55 -2.36 -9.74
CA PRO A 273 19.92 -2.00 -9.39
C PRO A 273 20.58 -3.04 -8.47
N THR A 274 21.80 -3.48 -8.76
CA THR A 274 22.51 -4.53 -8.01
C THR A 274 22.93 -4.11 -6.60
N ALA A 275 23.43 -2.89 -6.46
CA ALA A 275 23.92 -2.38 -5.17
C ALA A 275 22.83 -2.32 -4.09
N THR A 276 21.61 -1.83 -4.44
CA THR A 276 20.50 -1.74 -3.50
C THR A 276 19.93 -3.12 -3.14
N GLN A 277 19.97 -4.09 -4.05
CA GLN A 277 19.57 -5.47 -3.75
C GLN A 277 20.47 -6.10 -2.69
N ARG A 278 21.79 -5.88 -2.76
CA ARG A 278 22.73 -6.40 -1.77
C ARG A 278 22.49 -5.80 -0.39
N ALA A 279 22.27 -4.50 -0.30
CA ALA A 279 21.89 -3.85 0.96
C ALA A 279 20.53 -4.33 1.47
N ALA A 280 19.58 -4.63 0.58
CA ALA A 280 18.27 -5.14 0.93
C ALA A 280 18.30 -6.51 1.61
N ILE A 281 19.27 -7.36 1.26
CA ILE A 281 19.48 -8.67 1.92
C ILE A 281 19.75 -8.46 3.42
N GLU A 282 20.55 -7.46 3.80
CA GLU A 282 20.80 -7.12 5.19
C GLU A 282 19.52 -6.68 5.92
N VAL A 283 18.65 -5.92 5.25
CA VAL A 283 17.36 -5.50 5.82
C VAL A 283 16.47 -6.70 6.12
N LEU A 284 16.50 -7.74 5.26
CA LEU A 284 15.70 -8.95 5.40
C LEU A 284 16.33 -9.99 6.34
N ALA A 285 17.53 -9.74 6.88
CA ALA A 285 18.10 -10.63 7.88
C ALA A 285 17.12 -10.84 9.04
N PRO A 286 16.81 -12.09 9.46
CA PRO A 286 15.67 -12.40 10.32
C PRO A 286 15.60 -11.54 11.59
N GLN A 287 16.67 -11.46 12.34
CA GLN A 287 16.72 -10.69 13.59
C GLN A 287 16.44 -9.18 13.36
N ARG A 288 17.04 -8.63 12.30
CA ARG A 288 16.87 -7.21 11.94
C ARG A 288 15.45 -6.91 11.46
N ALA A 289 14.90 -7.77 10.60
CA ALA A 289 13.55 -7.66 10.08
C ALA A 289 12.49 -7.75 11.20
N ASP A 290 12.67 -8.68 12.14
CA ASP A 290 11.76 -8.85 13.27
C ASP A 290 11.81 -7.65 14.23
N GLN A 291 13.02 -7.15 14.52
CA GLN A 291 13.20 -5.96 15.34
C GLN A 291 12.54 -4.72 14.71
N GLU A 292 12.73 -4.49 13.40
CA GLU A 292 12.09 -3.40 12.66
C GLU A 292 10.56 -3.52 12.71
N THR A 293 10.04 -4.72 12.45
CA THR A 293 8.59 -4.98 12.43
C THR A 293 7.95 -4.78 13.81
N CYS A 294 8.61 -5.22 14.88
CA CYS A 294 8.13 -5.02 16.25
C CYS A 294 8.07 -3.53 16.59
N ALA A 295 9.17 -2.81 16.37
CA ALA A 295 9.27 -1.38 16.63
C ALA A 295 8.24 -0.57 15.81
N LEU A 296 8.08 -0.93 14.54
CA LEU A 296 7.12 -0.30 13.63
C LEU A 296 5.69 -0.42 14.18
N ARG A 297 5.27 -1.62 14.56
CA ARG A 297 3.91 -1.84 15.10
C ARG A 297 3.65 -1.04 16.36
N GLU A 298 4.58 -1.03 17.31
CA GLU A 298 4.46 -0.28 18.56
C GLU A 298 4.35 1.24 18.32
N VAL A 299 5.26 1.79 17.53
CA VAL A 299 5.30 3.23 17.25
C VAL A 299 4.05 3.66 16.48
N PHE A 300 3.67 2.90 15.46
CA PHE A 300 2.54 3.28 14.61
C PHE A 300 1.17 3.03 15.25
N ALA A 301 1.02 2.04 16.14
CA ALA A 301 -0.20 1.89 16.94
C ALA A 301 -0.43 3.11 17.87
N ARG A 302 0.64 3.62 18.50
CA ARG A 302 0.57 4.85 19.27
C ARG A 302 0.16 6.05 18.42
N LYS A 303 0.79 6.24 17.25
CA LYS A 303 0.47 7.34 16.31
C LYS A 303 -0.95 7.22 15.74
N ARG A 304 -1.41 5.99 15.47
CA ARG A 304 -2.79 5.70 15.08
C ARG A 304 -3.78 6.21 16.14
N ARG A 305 -3.55 5.87 17.39
CA ARG A 305 -4.41 6.31 18.51
C ARG A 305 -4.46 7.84 18.58
N ILE A 306 -3.30 8.51 18.54
CA ILE A 306 -3.23 9.97 18.52
C ILE A 306 -4.07 10.55 17.38
N MET A 307 -3.92 10.01 16.16
CA MET A 307 -4.66 10.52 14.99
C MET A 307 -6.15 10.28 15.12
N VAL A 308 -6.59 9.08 15.46
CA VAL A 308 -8.00 8.71 15.58
C VAL A 308 -8.69 9.53 16.68
N ASP A 309 -8.10 9.60 17.88
CA ASP A 309 -8.69 10.31 19.03
C ASP A 309 -8.85 11.80 18.74
N ASN A 310 -7.81 12.46 18.20
CA ASN A 310 -7.86 13.89 17.91
C ASN A 310 -8.82 14.21 16.77
N LEU A 311 -8.80 13.46 15.66
CA LEU A 311 -9.75 13.67 14.55
C LEU A 311 -11.20 13.47 15.01
N SER A 312 -11.48 12.46 15.83
CA SER A 312 -12.81 12.22 16.40
C SER A 312 -13.24 13.36 17.32
N ALA A 313 -12.33 13.88 18.15
CA ALA A 313 -12.61 15.02 19.02
C ALA A 313 -12.90 16.32 18.23
N LEU A 314 -12.36 16.45 17.02
CA LEU A 314 -12.64 17.56 16.10
C LEU A 314 -13.99 17.41 15.38
N GLY A 315 -14.65 16.25 15.47
CA GLY A 315 -15.92 15.97 14.80
C GLY A 315 -15.79 15.26 13.44
N VAL A 316 -14.58 14.82 13.06
CA VAL A 316 -14.40 13.95 11.88
C VAL A 316 -14.95 12.57 12.21
N ARG A 317 -15.85 12.07 11.39
CA ARG A 317 -16.40 10.72 11.56
C ARG A 317 -15.41 9.67 11.05
N ILE A 318 -15.12 8.67 11.86
CA ILE A 318 -14.26 7.53 11.53
C ILE A 318 -15.04 6.25 11.83
N PRO A 319 -16.01 5.87 10.98
CA PRO A 319 -16.89 4.72 11.25
C PRO A 319 -16.11 3.39 11.28
N HIS A 320 -15.03 3.32 10.51
CA HIS A 320 -14.17 2.14 10.41
C HIS A 320 -12.71 2.52 10.72
N PRO A 321 -12.31 2.54 12.00
CA PRO A 321 -10.93 2.81 12.38
C PRO A 321 -9.96 1.85 11.69
N PRO A 322 -8.78 2.33 11.24
CA PRO A 322 -7.88 1.50 10.45
C PRO A 322 -7.38 0.27 11.22
N ARG A 323 -7.45 -0.90 10.58
CA ARG A 323 -6.88 -2.18 11.04
C ARG A 323 -5.48 -2.42 10.46
N GLY A 324 -5.08 -1.59 9.49
CA GLY A 324 -3.75 -1.60 8.89
C GLY A 324 -3.36 -0.24 8.33
N THR A 325 -2.21 -0.17 7.67
CA THR A 325 -1.61 1.03 7.07
C THR A 325 -1.17 2.07 8.13
N PHE A 326 -0.84 3.27 7.67
CA PHE A 326 -0.65 4.46 8.52
C PHE A 326 -1.56 5.61 8.05
N TYR A 327 -2.81 5.26 7.71
CA TYR A 327 -3.82 6.21 7.26
C TYR A 327 -5.10 6.10 8.09
N VAL A 328 -5.76 7.23 8.27
CA VAL A 328 -7.15 7.31 8.72
C VAL A 328 -7.98 7.82 7.56
N TRP A 329 -9.08 7.13 7.28
CA TRP A 329 -10.10 7.52 6.30
C TRP A 329 -11.26 8.15 7.05
N GLY A 330 -11.33 9.49 7.02
CA GLY A 330 -12.27 10.26 7.81
C GLY A 330 -13.30 10.98 6.94
N ASP A 331 -14.55 10.96 7.37
CA ASP A 331 -15.65 11.71 6.78
C ASP A 331 -15.79 13.05 7.50
N VAL A 332 -15.62 14.13 6.74
CA VAL A 332 -15.72 15.51 7.24
C VAL A 332 -17.13 16.10 7.12
N SER A 333 -18.12 15.38 6.60
CA SER A 333 -19.47 15.86 6.34
C SER A 333 -20.20 16.40 7.58
N ALA A 334 -19.83 15.94 8.78
CA ALA A 334 -20.38 16.39 10.05
C ALA A 334 -19.70 17.64 10.62
N LEU A 335 -18.62 18.12 10.01
CA LEU A 335 -17.96 19.36 10.44
C LEU A 335 -18.82 20.60 10.11
N PRO A 336 -18.64 21.71 10.83
CA PRO A 336 -19.33 22.93 10.49
C PRO A 336 -18.89 23.45 9.11
N PRO A 337 -19.80 24.07 8.33
CA PRO A 337 -19.41 24.74 7.10
C PRO A 337 -18.33 25.82 7.37
N PRO A 338 -17.37 26.01 6.46
CA PRO A 338 -17.25 25.37 5.14
C PRO A 338 -16.44 24.06 5.13
N PHE A 339 -16.12 23.48 6.28
CA PHE A 339 -15.21 22.32 6.41
C PHE A 339 -15.89 20.97 6.15
N ASN A 340 -17.18 20.95 5.90
CA ASN A 340 -17.98 19.75 5.61
C ASN A 340 -17.86 19.24 4.16
N ASP A 341 -16.92 19.81 3.39
CA ASP A 341 -16.54 19.42 2.05
C ASP A 341 -15.02 19.15 2.01
N ALA A 342 -14.59 18.02 1.50
CA ALA A 342 -13.18 17.63 1.57
C ALA A 342 -12.24 18.49 0.73
N GLU A 343 -12.71 19.08 -0.38
CA GLU A 343 -11.89 19.99 -1.20
C GLU A 343 -11.66 21.32 -0.46
N THR A 344 -12.72 21.88 0.12
CA THR A 344 -12.63 23.10 0.92
C THR A 344 -11.79 22.88 2.18
N PHE A 345 -12.01 21.74 2.86
CA PHE A 345 -11.18 21.34 4.02
C PHE A 345 -9.69 21.28 3.64
N PHE A 346 -9.36 20.59 2.56
CA PHE A 346 -8.00 20.48 2.04
C PHE A 346 -7.37 21.85 1.73
N ARG A 347 -8.09 22.72 0.99
CA ARG A 347 -7.55 24.04 0.60
C ARG A 347 -7.32 24.93 1.80
N THR A 348 -8.21 24.90 2.79
CA THR A 348 -8.04 25.69 4.01
C THR A 348 -6.92 25.13 4.89
N ALA A 349 -6.82 23.77 5.00
CA ALA A 349 -5.71 23.13 5.71
C ALA A 349 -4.34 23.51 5.12
N LEU A 350 -4.23 23.62 3.78
CA LEU A 350 -3.00 24.09 3.12
C LEU A 350 -2.61 25.51 3.52
N GLN A 351 -3.56 26.42 3.72
CA GLN A 351 -3.28 27.77 4.22
C GLN A 351 -2.69 27.72 5.64
N GLY A 352 -3.12 26.76 6.45
CA GLY A 352 -2.56 26.44 7.76
C GLY A 352 -1.29 25.58 7.71
N ARG A 353 -0.70 25.38 6.52
CA ARG A 353 0.49 24.54 6.30
C ARG A 353 0.30 23.09 6.72
N VAL A 354 -0.92 22.55 6.55
CA VAL A 354 -1.24 21.16 6.78
C VAL A 354 -1.69 20.52 5.46
N MET A 355 -1.03 19.45 5.05
CA MET A 355 -1.36 18.70 3.85
C MET A 355 -2.20 17.48 4.22
N VAL A 356 -3.31 17.27 3.52
CA VAL A 356 -4.17 16.07 3.59
C VAL A 356 -4.55 15.68 2.17
N VAL A 357 -5.15 14.50 1.95
CA VAL A 357 -5.54 14.07 0.59
C VAL A 357 -7.06 13.93 0.49
N PRO A 358 -7.73 14.74 -0.35
CA PRO A 358 -9.16 14.59 -0.61
C PRO A 358 -9.53 13.23 -1.16
N GLY A 359 -10.68 12.73 -0.74
CA GLY A 359 -11.16 11.38 -1.03
C GLY A 359 -11.39 11.10 -2.51
N ARG A 360 -11.76 12.12 -3.29
CA ARG A 360 -11.98 11.99 -4.75
C ARG A 360 -10.82 11.35 -5.51
N PHE A 361 -9.59 11.47 -4.98
CA PHE A 361 -8.41 10.87 -5.61
C PHE A 361 -8.31 9.35 -5.45
N PHE A 362 -9.06 8.76 -4.54
CA PHE A 362 -9.12 7.32 -4.32
C PHE A 362 -10.30 6.65 -5.01
N ASP A 363 -11.14 7.45 -5.67
CA ASP A 363 -12.20 7.01 -6.57
C ASP A 363 -11.59 6.76 -7.96
N ILE A 364 -10.81 5.68 -8.05
CA ILE A 364 -10.03 5.33 -9.25
C ILE A 364 -10.95 5.08 -10.45
N ASN A 365 -10.64 5.74 -11.58
CA ASN A 365 -11.44 5.72 -12.80
C ASN A 365 -10.55 5.58 -14.04
N PRO A 366 -10.01 4.39 -14.32
CA PRO A 366 -9.03 4.15 -15.38
C PRO A 366 -9.50 4.52 -16.79
N THR A 367 -10.80 4.45 -17.04
CA THR A 367 -11.41 4.73 -18.35
C THR A 367 -11.99 6.14 -18.45
N SER A 368 -12.06 6.87 -17.33
CA SER A 368 -12.69 8.19 -17.24
C SER A 368 -14.18 8.23 -17.65
N ASP A 369 -14.87 7.08 -17.53
CA ASP A 369 -16.26 6.92 -17.99
C ASP A 369 -17.29 7.41 -16.97
N ARG A 370 -16.87 7.65 -15.72
CA ARG A 370 -17.73 8.04 -14.63
C ARG A 370 -17.88 9.55 -14.53
N PRO A 371 -19.03 10.03 -13.99
CA PRO A 371 -19.20 11.44 -13.68
C PRO A 371 -18.09 11.99 -12.78
N PRO A 372 -17.77 13.29 -12.87
CA PRO A 372 -16.72 13.90 -12.05
C PRO A 372 -17.04 13.95 -10.55
N ASN A 373 -18.31 13.74 -10.16
CA ASN A 373 -18.74 13.76 -8.76
C ASN A 373 -18.41 12.42 -8.09
N SER A 374 -17.36 12.40 -7.27
CA SER A 374 -16.97 11.23 -6.49
C SER A 374 -17.91 10.98 -5.31
N GLU A 375 -18.23 9.72 -5.03
CA GLU A 375 -18.92 9.32 -3.81
C GLU A 375 -18.12 9.60 -2.55
N TYR A 376 -16.79 9.74 -2.70
CA TYR A 376 -15.86 10.05 -1.60
C TYR A 376 -15.57 11.54 -1.45
N ARG A 377 -16.43 12.42 -1.97
CA ARG A 377 -16.24 13.89 -1.95
C ARG A 377 -16.15 14.49 -0.55
N ASN A 378 -16.70 13.83 0.46
CA ASN A 378 -16.65 14.27 1.86
C ASN A 378 -15.60 13.53 2.68
N TRP A 379 -14.85 12.62 2.06
CA TRP A 379 -13.84 11.83 2.73
C TRP A 379 -12.45 12.44 2.55
N VAL A 380 -11.62 12.27 3.57
CA VAL A 380 -10.24 12.75 3.59
C VAL A 380 -9.34 11.64 4.11
N ARG A 381 -8.22 11.41 3.45
CA ARG A 381 -7.17 10.55 3.98
C ARG A 381 -6.20 11.39 4.80
N PHE A 382 -6.04 11.04 6.08
CA PHE A 382 -5.05 11.59 7.01
C PHE A 382 -3.94 10.57 7.24
N SER A 383 -2.69 10.99 7.06
CA SER A 383 -1.51 10.13 7.25
C SER A 383 -0.87 10.39 8.62
N PHE A 384 -0.69 9.34 9.40
CA PHE A 384 0.19 9.35 10.57
C PHE A 384 1.57 8.76 10.29
N GLY A 385 1.95 8.74 9.00
CA GLY A 385 3.29 8.38 8.53
C GLY A 385 4.42 9.27 9.05
N PRO A 386 4.26 10.62 9.13
CA PRO A 386 5.29 11.54 9.62
C PRO A 386 5.73 11.27 11.08
N PRO A 387 6.86 11.83 11.54
CA PRO A 387 7.22 11.83 12.96
C PRO A 387 6.08 12.30 13.87
N GLU A 388 5.99 11.77 15.08
CA GLU A 388 4.86 12.02 15.99
C GLU A 388 4.65 13.51 16.26
N ASP A 389 5.72 14.28 16.46
CA ASP A 389 5.62 15.74 16.70
C ASP A 389 4.99 16.47 15.52
N ASN A 390 5.31 16.07 14.28
CA ASN A 390 4.71 16.62 13.08
C ASN A 390 3.22 16.25 12.95
N VAL A 391 2.85 15.03 13.35
CA VAL A 391 1.45 14.60 13.43
C VAL A 391 0.68 15.44 14.45
N ARG A 392 1.22 15.63 15.67
CA ARG A 392 0.59 16.42 16.73
C ARG A 392 0.44 17.89 16.34
N LEU A 393 1.48 18.48 15.74
CA LEU A 393 1.43 19.87 15.26
C LEU A 393 0.35 20.03 14.17
N GLY A 394 0.29 19.09 13.22
CA GLY A 394 -0.74 19.13 12.18
C GLY A 394 -2.16 19.04 12.73
N LEU A 395 -2.38 18.16 13.71
CA LEU A 395 -3.68 18.05 14.39
C LEU A 395 -4.05 19.30 15.17
N ALA A 396 -3.10 19.95 15.85
CA ALA A 396 -3.33 21.21 16.54
C ALA A 396 -3.75 22.32 15.56
N ARG A 397 -3.08 22.45 14.42
CA ARG A 397 -3.44 23.42 13.37
C ARG A 397 -4.81 23.15 12.76
N LEU A 398 -5.19 21.89 12.56
CA LEU A 398 -6.54 21.55 12.11
C LEU A 398 -7.59 21.93 13.17
N ALA A 399 -7.28 21.76 14.45
CA ALA A 399 -8.15 22.20 15.55
C ALA A 399 -8.35 23.70 15.54
N GLU A 400 -7.28 24.48 15.42
CA GLU A 400 -7.34 25.95 15.30
C GLU A 400 -8.15 26.38 14.09
N MET A 401 -7.93 25.78 12.94
CA MET A 401 -8.68 26.04 11.71
C MET A 401 -10.19 25.86 11.90
N ILE A 402 -10.61 24.75 12.51
CA ILE A 402 -12.04 24.43 12.70
C ILE A 402 -12.65 25.33 13.78
N SER A 403 -11.94 25.62 14.87
CA SER A 403 -12.45 26.45 15.98
C SER A 403 -12.43 27.95 15.71
N GLY A 404 -11.44 28.43 14.96
CA GLY A 404 -11.29 29.86 14.61
C GLY A 404 -12.35 30.40 13.63
N SER A 405 -13.20 29.53 13.11
CA SER A 405 -14.32 29.87 12.23
C SER A 405 -15.67 29.90 12.96
N ARG A 406 -15.68 29.75 14.27
CA ARG A 406 -16.87 29.91 15.14
C ARG A 406 -16.95 31.38 15.67
#